data_e0769d3cae2ffa343fa264015aad4ccd
#
_entry.id   e0769d3cae2ffa343fa264015aad4ccd
#
_cell.length_a   1.000
_cell.length_b   1.000
_cell.length_c   1.000
_cell.angle_alpha   90.00
_cell.angle_beta   90.00
_cell.angle_gamma   90.00
#
_symmetry.space_group_name_H-M   'P 1'
#
loop_
_entity.id
_entity.type
_entity.pdbx_description
1 polymer ?
#
loop_
_entity_poly.entity_id
_entity_poly.type
_entity_poly.pdbx_seq_one_letter_code
_entity_poly.pdbx_strand_id
1 'polypeptide(L)'
;MGCLLAAALPGFACEMPDEGNMPMRRAVTKVQMLKEVDAWAEAMRRSQASVQYLVRLDAPVHQAGRCYWPVEVRADGRLWRRFLVSPDGKSVLTPSE
;
A
#
# COMPACT_ATOMS: atom_id res chain seq x y z
N MET A 1 13.27 25.87 -24.94
CA MET A 1 13.18 25.39 -24.65
C MET A 1 12.97 24.51 -23.96
N GLY A 2 12.70 24.14 -23.81
CA GLY A 2 12.65 23.38 -23.28
C GLY A 2 12.33 22.83 -22.57
N CYS A 3 12.26 22.76 -22.38
CA CYS A 3 12.10 22.21 -21.88
C CYS A 3 11.96 21.60 -21.18
N LEU A 4 12.08 21.86 -21.04
CA LEU A 4 12.13 21.40 -20.52
C LEU A 4 11.63 20.88 -19.81
N LEU A 5 11.29 20.96 -19.68
CA LEU A 5 10.82 20.56 -19.13
C LEU A 5 10.69 19.62 -18.64
N ALA A 6 10.56 19.53 -18.86
CA ALA A 6 10.41 18.26 -18.59
C ALA A 6 11.02 17.80 -17.46
N ALA A 7 11.74 18.40 -17.46
CA ALA A 7 12.57 18.11 -16.51
C ALA A 7 11.99 17.69 -15.24
N ALA A 8 11.25 18.41 -14.76
CA ALA A 8 10.74 18.13 -13.46
C ALA A 8 10.10 16.80 -13.31
N LEU A 9 9.85 16.19 -14.41
CA LEU A 9 9.16 14.94 -14.34
C LEU A 9 9.81 13.84 -13.54
N PRO A 10 11.12 13.79 -13.45
CA PRO A 10 11.72 12.73 -12.65
C PRO A 10 11.20 12.68 -11.24
N GLY A 11 10.82 13.81 -10.74
CA GLY A 11 10.35 13.85 -9.38
C GLY A 11 9.04 13.14 -9.16
N PHE A 12 8.35 12.80 -10.24
CA PHE A 12 7.09 12.11 -10.11
C PHE A 12 7.19 10.62 -10.29
N ALA A 13 8.33 10.12 -10.65
CA ALA A 13 8.48 8.70 -10.82
C ALA A 13 8.65 8.04 -9.46
N CYS A 14 7.88 7.04 -9.22
CA CYS A 14 8.02 6.27 -8.00
C CYS A 14 8.90 5.07 -8.30
N GLU A 15 9.98 4.94 -7.56
CA GLU A 15 10.88 3.83 -7.78
C GLU A 15 10.34 2.57 -7.14
N MET A 16 10.50 1.48 -7.84
CA MET A 16 10.13 0.19 -7.30
C MET A 16 11.06 -0.12 -6.13
N PRO A 17 10.55 -0.73 -5.07
CA PRO A 17 11.41 -1.13 -3.97
C PRO A 17 12.41 -2.16 -4.44
N ASP A 18 13.64 -1.99 -4.02
CA ASP A 18 14.66 -2.97 -4.32
C ASP A 18 14.35 -4.22 -3.58
N GLU A 19 14.90 -5.30 -4.06
CA GLU A 19 14.73 -6.54 -3.36
C GLU A 19 13.28 -6.81 -3.16
N GLY A 20 12.51 -6.15 -3.89
CA GLY A 20 11.09 -6.24 -3.92
C GLY A 20 10.42 -6.87 -2.75
N ASN A 21 11.04 -7.77 -2.13
CA ASN A 21 10.37 -8.54 -1.11
C ASN A 21 10.40 -7.94 0.28
N MET A 22 11.51 -7.36 0.65
CA MET A 22 11.59 -6.85 2.02
C MET A 22 10.65 -5.71 2.28
N PRO A 23 10.62 -4.67 1.43
CA PRO A 23 9.65 -3.61 1.66
C PRO A 23 8.22 -4.10 1.59
N MET A 24 7.95 -5.06 0.71
CA MET A 24 6.61 -5.60 0.57
C MET A 24 6.18 -6.29 1.85
N ARG A 25 7.04 -7.08 2.41
CA ARG A 25 6.73 -7.78 3.66
C ARG A 25 6.46 -6.80 4.77
N ARG A 26 7.27 -5.75 4.85
CA ARG A 26 7.07 -4.73 5.87
C ARG A 26 5.75 -4.04 5.70
N ALA A 27 5.38 -3.76 4.47
CA ALA A 27 4.12 -3.10 4.18
C ALA A 27 2.96 -3.95 4.66
N VAL A 28 2.97 -5.22 4.32
CA VAL A 28 1.90 -6.11 4.73
C VAL A 28 1.86 -6.24 6.24
N THR A 29 3.02 -6.45 6.85
CA THR A 29 3.08 -6.58 8.30
C THR A 29 2.53 -5.34 8.99
N LYS A 30 2.90 -4.18 8.49
CA LYS A 30 2.46 -2.93 9.08
C LYS A 30 0.94 -2.82 9.04
N VAL A 31 0.35 -3.18 7.92
CA VAL A 31 -1.10 -3.14 7.78
C VAL A 31 -1.75 -4.16 8.71
N GLN A 32 -1.19 -5.36 8.77
CA GLN A 32 -1.75 -6.40 9.63
C GLN A 32 -1.73 -6.01 11.11
N MET A 33 -0.82 -5.16 11.50
CA MET A 33 -0.69 -4.76 12.90
C MET A 33 -1.60 -3.62 13.29
N LEU A 34 -2.30 -3.02 12.34
CA LEU A 34 -3.26 -1.99 12.67
C LEU A 34 -4.42 -2.62 13.45
N LYS A 35 -4.85 -1.97 14.51
CA LYS A 35 -5.91 -2.53 15.34
C LYS A 35 -7.17 -2.84 14.57
N GLU A 36 -7.56 -1.92 13.72
CA GLU A 36 -8.81 -2.11 12.95
C GLU A 36 -8.69 -3.26 11.96
N VAL A 37 -7.50 -3.45 11.41
CA VAL A 37 -7.29 -4.55 10.48
C VAL A 37 -7.29 -5.87 11.23
N ASP A 38 -6.61 -5.89 12.36
CA ASP A 38 -6.54 -7.11 13.15
C ASP A 38 -7.94 -7.54 13.62
N ALA A 39 -8.73 -6.61 14.09
CA ALA A 39 -10.08 -6.91 14.55
C ALA A 39 -10.95 -7.40 13.40
N TRP A 40 -10.86 -6.73 12.26
CA TRP A 40 -11.64 -7.14 11.09
C TRP A 40 -11.23 -8.52 10.61
N ALA A 41 -9.92 -8.76 10.54
CA ALA A 41 -9.42 -10.05 10.06
C ALA A 41 -9.86 -11.18 10.98
N GLU A 42 -9.87 -10.91 12.27
CA GLU A 42 -10.32 -11.91 13.23
C GLU A 42 -11.79 -12.24 13.00
N ALA A 43 -12.62 -11.22 12.80
CA ALA A 43 -14.03 -11.45 12.53
C ALA A 43 -14.24 -12.24 11.25
N MET A 44 -13.44 -11.92 10.22
CA MET A 44 -13.55 -12.64 8.96
C MET A 44 -13.18 -14.09 9.12
N ARG A 45 -12.11 -14.36 9.87
CA ARG A 45 -11.69 -15.75 10.09
C ARG A 45 -12.75 -16.54 10.85
N ARG A 46 -13.43 -15.89 11.77
CA ARG A 46 -14.52 -16.57 12.48
C ARG A 46 -15.66 -16.91 11.54
N SER A 47 -15.85 -16.12 10.51
CA SER A 47 -16.85 -16.40 9.50
C SER A 47 -16.33 -17.34 8.44
N GLN A 48 -15.11 -17.85 8.61
CA GLN A 48 -14.48 -18.74 7.67
C GLN A 48 -14.21 -18.09 6.32
N ALA A 49 -14.05 -16.79 6.30
CA ALA A 49 -13.67 -16.07 5.10
C ALA A 49 -12.16 -16.07 4.97
N SER A 50 -11.68 -16.05 3.75
CA SER A 50 -10.26 -16.06 3.48
C SER A 50 -9.78 -14.61 3.36
N VAL A 51 -8.87 -14.21 4.25
CA VAL A 51 -8.34 -12.85 4.27
C VAL A 51 -7.06 -12.78 3.45
N GLN A 52 -6.95 -11.77 2.60
CA GLN A 52 -5.81 -11.62 1.72
C GLN A 52 -5.29 -10.19 1.77
N TYR A 53 -3.98 -10.06 1.63
CA TYR A 53 -3.32 -8.76 1.59
C TYR A 53 -2.57 -8.68 0.27
N LEU A 54 -2.90 -7.69 -0.54
CA LEU A 54 -2.32 -7.55 -1.86
C LEU A 54 -1.65 -6.19 -2.01
N VAL A 55 -0.36 -6.21 -2.26
CA VAL A 55 0.37 -4.97 -2.50
C VAL A 55 0.35 -4.68 -3.99
N ARG A 56 -0.11 -3.49 -4.35
CA ARG A 56 -0.22 -3.11 -5.75
C ARG A 56 1.02 -2.34 -6.18
N LEU A 57 1.96 -3.05 -6.74
CA LEU A 57 3.19 -2.43 -7.22
C LEU A 57 3.00 -1.68 -8.52
N ASP A 58 1.95 -2.02 -9.25
CA ASP A 58 1.69 -1.41 -10.54
C ASP A 58 0.91 -0.10 -10.43
N ALA A 59 0.55 0.29 -9.22
CA ALA A 59 -0.28 1.47 -9.05
C ALA A 59 0.15 2.30 -7.84
N PRO A 60 1.40 2.77 -7.83
CA PRO A 60 1.84 3.61 -6.72
C PRO A 60 1.04 4.90 -6.67
N VAL A 61 0.87 5.42 -5.48
CA VAL A 61 0.14 6.65 -5.26
C VAL A 61 1.12 7.72 -4.80
N HIS A 62 1.09 8.85 -5.49
CA HIS A 62 1.96 9.98 -5.13
C HIS A 62 1.12 10.97 -4.34
N GLN A 63 1.47 11.15 -3.09
CA GLN A 63 0.68 12.00 -2.20
C GLN A 63 1.60 12.71 -1.23
N ALA A 64 1.35 13.99 -1.03
CA ALA A 64 2.13 14.81 -0.12
C ALA A 64 3.63 14.75 -0.42
N GLY A 65 3.99 14.69 -1.70
CA GLY A 65 5.38 14.67 -2.10
C GLY A 65 6.08 13.36 -1.92
N ARG A 66 5.34 12.31 -1.64
CA ARG A 66 5.92 10.98 -1.42
C ARG A 66 5.18 9.93 -2.21
N CYS A 67 5.87 8.83 -2.46
CA CYS A 67 5.27 7.69 -3.11
C CYS A 67 4.83 6.70 -2.06
N TYR A 68 3.65 6.14 -2.25
CA TYR A 68 3.10 5.12 -1.38
C TYR A 68 2.65 3.94 -2.21
N TRP A 69 2.67 2.77 -1.61
CA TRP A 69 2.21 1.55 -2.27
C TRP A 69 0.88 1.15 -1.66
N PRO A 70 -0.15 0.97 -2.48
CA PRO A 70 -1.43 0.52 -1.95
C PRO A 70 -1.34 -0.92 -1.48
N VAL A 71 -1.88 -1.16 -0.30
CA VAL A 71 -2.04 -2.52 0.21
C VAL A 71 -3.54 -2.73 0.33
N GLU A 72 -4.06 -3.65 -0.46
CA GLU A 72 -5.48 -3.95 -0.43
C GLU A 72 -5.76 -5.09 0.52
N VAL A 73 -6.71 -4.89 1.40
CA VAL A 73 -7.12 -5.90 2.34
C VAL A 73 -8.46 -6.45 1.86
N ARG A 74 -8.49 -7.74 1.60
CA ARG A 74 -9.63 -8.37 0.97
C ARG A 74 -10.10 -9.58 1.75
N ALA A 75 -11.36 -9.93 1.57
CA ALA A 75 -11.90 -11.17 2.10
C ALA A 75 -12.68 -11.85 0.98
N ASP A 76 -12.32 -13.08 0.68
CA ASP A 76 -12.96 -13.86 -0.37
C ASP A 76 -13.00 -13.08 -1.69
N GLY A 77 -11.91 -12.37 -1.98
CA GLY A 77 -11.79 -11.63 -3.22
C GLY A 77 -12.44 -10.27 -3.23
N ARG A 78 -13.10 -9.88 -2.15
CA ARG A 78 -13.74 -8.57 -2.09
C ARG A 78 -12.87 -7.60 -1.33
N LEU A 79 -12.73 -6.40 -1.89
CA LEU A 79 -11.95 -5.35 -1.25
C LEU A 79 -12.70 -4.81 -0.05
N TRP A 80 -12.02 -4.79 1.10
CA TRP A 80 -12.56 -4.15 2.30
C TRP A 80 -12.01 -2.75 2.43
N ARG A 81 -10.68 -2.64 2.43
CA ARG A 81 -10.02 -1.35 2.56
C ARG A 81 -8.69 -1.36 1.85
N ARG A 82 -8.22 -0.17 1.57
CA ARG A 82 -6.92 0.02 0.97
C ARG A 82 -6.12 0.95 1.87
N PHE A 83 -4.89 0.60 2.13
CA PHE A 83 -3.99 1.43 2.91
C PHE A 83 -2.81 1.81 2.04
N LEU A 84 -2.24 2.97 2.31
CA LEU A 84 -1.07 3.43 1.58
C LEU A 84 0.14 3.32 2.50
N VAL A 85 1.14 2.59 2.05
CA VAL A 85 2.33 2.33 2.86
C VAL A 85 3.53 2.95 2.16
N SER A 86 4.36 3.65 2.94
CA SER A 86 5.56 4.26 2.38
C SER A 86 6.56 3.18 1.96
N PRO A 87 7.48 3.51 1.04
CA PRO A 87 8.42 2.51 0.52
C PRO A 87 9.26 1.86 1.60
N ASP A 88 9.55 2.58 2.68
CA ASP A 88 10.34 2.03 3.76
C ASP A 88 9.50 1.23 4.75
N GLY A 89 8.21 1.18 4.55
CA GLY A 89 7.33 0.42 5.42
C GLY A 89 7.08 1.04 6.77
N LYS A 90 7.45 2.30 6.95
CA LYS A 90 7.31 2.94 8.26
C LYS A 90 6.05 3.75 8.45
N SER A 91 5.46 4.21 7.38
CA SER A 91 4.29 5.07 7.46
C SER A 91 3.12 4.43 6.75
N VAL A 92 1.95 4.52 7.36
CA VAL A 92 0.73 4.00 6.77
C VAL A 92 -0.31 5.10 6.78
N LEU A 93 -0.91 5.34 5.64
CA LEU A 93 -1.99 6.30 5.52
C LEU A 93 -3.27 5.58 5.14
N THR A 94 -4.37 6.04 5.70
CA THR A 94 -5.66 5.55 5.30
C THR A 94 -6.22 6.56 4.31
N PRO A 95 -6.48 6.17 3.07
CA PRO A 95 -6.96 7.14 2.10
C PRO A 95 -8.29 7.72 2.52
N SER A 96 -8.47 8.98 2.23
CA SER A 96 -9.76 9.61 2.44
C SER A 96 -10.76 9.06 1.45
N GLU A 97 -11.94 8.88 1.90
CA GLU A 97 -12.98 8.37 1.03
C GLU A 97 -13.61 9.48 0.22
#